data_e4c58f0299f45bd5c867d4fe1d49a23e
#
_entry.id   e4c58f0299f45bd5c867d4fe1d49a23e
#
_cell.length_a   1.000
_cell.length_b   1.000
_cell.length_c   1.000
_cell.angle_alpha   90.00
_cell.angle_beta   90.00
_cell.angle_gamma   90.00
#
_symmetry.space_group_name_H-M   'P 1'
#
loop_
_entity.id
_entity.type
_entity.pdbx_description
1 polymer ?
#
loop_
_entity_poly.entity_id
_entity_poly.type
_entity_poly.pdbx_seq_one_letter_code
_entity_poly.pdbx_strand_id
1 'polypeptide(L)'
;MSVTIVSGVPGVGSSRVCEAARRQLDDSYELVNFGDVMVEEAVARGIATSRDELASLPLHDYRVLQRRSAEEIDRRRREHGNSLVVDTHLAVRTDRGFLPGLPEVVFGELRPNAFVLIEAGPETIVARREGSESREYHADDEFAVSFHSQLNRAAAMNHAIRAAVPITPVSNEDDVDDAAARLIECVEAAEGR
;
A
#
# COMPACT_ATOMS: atom_id res chain seq x y z
N MET A 1 -1.23 -11.27 16.58
CA MET A 1 -1.86 -10.34 15.59
C MET A 1 -0.83 -9.31 15.17
N SER A 2 -0.42 -9.35 13.94
CA SER A 2 0.59 -8.46 13.36
C SER A 2 -0.05 -7.56 12.28
N VAL A 3 0.62 -6.47 11.91
CA VAL A 3 0.28 -5.63 10.76
C VAL A 3 1.51 -5.52 9.88
N THR A 4 1.41 -6.02 8.67
CA THR A 4 2.45 -5.87 7.65
C THR A 4 1.97 -4.88 6.61
N ILE A 5 2.70 -3.79 6.46
CA ILE A 5 2.44 -2.81 5.40
C ILE A 5 3.17 -3.25 4.14
N VAL A 6 2.41 -3.47 3.08
CA VAL A 6 2.95 -3.74 1.74
C VAL A 6 2.80 -2.49 0.90
N SER A 7 3.86 -2.06 0.27
CA SER A 7 3.83 -0.86 -0.56
C SER A 7 4.63 -1.03 -1.84
N GLY A 8 4.15 -0.39 -2.87
CA GLY A 8 4.81 -0.25 -4.15
C GLY A 8 4.27 0.96 -4.90
N VAL A 9 4.95 1.37 -5.95
CA VAL A 9 4.43 2.42 -6.83
C VAL A 9 3.37 1.86 -7.78
N PRO A 10 2.42 2.66 -8.27
CA PRO A 10 1.44 2.20 -9.24
C PRO A 10 2.11 1.51 -10.44
N GLY A 11 1.58 0.36 -10.86
CA GLY A 11 2.13 -0.45 -11.96
C GLY A 11 3.19 -1.48 -11.56
N VAL A 12 3.72 -1.44 -10.32
CA VAL A 12 4.66 -2.47 -9.84
C VAL A 12 4.02 -3.83 -9.61
N GLY A 13 2.68 -3.88 -9.44
CA GLY A 13 1.92 -5.10 -9.25
C GLY A 13 1.72 -5.53 -7.80
N SER A 14 1.88 -4.63 -6.82
CA SER A 14 1.73 -4.93 -5.38
C SER A 14 0.41 -5.63 -5.06
N SER A 15 -0.72 -5.15 -5.58
CA SER A 15 -2.03 -5.75 -5.33
C SER A 15 -2.12 -7.19 -5.85
N ARG A 16 -1.52 -7.50 -7.03
CA ARG A 16 -1.49 -8.87 -7.55
C ARG A 16 -0.66 -9.80 -6.68
N VAL A 17 0.50 -9.31 -6.20
CA VAL A 17 1.35 -10.06 -5.26
C VAL A 17 0.60 -10.31 -3.94
N CYS A 18 -0.07 -9.30 -3.40
CA CYS A 18 -0.88 -9.44 -2.18
C CYS A 18 -2.04 -10.42 -2.36
N GLU A 19 -2.75 -10.39 -3.49
CA GLU A 19 -3.82 -11.34 -3.80
C GLU A 19 -3.29 -12.77 -3.97
N ALA A 20 -2.13 -12.95 -4.61
CA ALA A 20 -1.49 -14.24 -4.75
C ALA A 20 -1.04 -14.81 -3.39
N ALA A 21 -0.46 -13.97 -2.53
CA ALA A 21 -0.11 -14.34 -1.16
C ALA A 21 -1.36 -14.68 -0.32
N ARG A 22 -2.44 -13.89 -0.42
CA ARG A 22 -3.69 -14.15 0.34
C ARG A 22 -4.30 -15.50 0.02
N ARG A 23 -4.21 -15.98 -1.23
CA ARG A 23 -4.71 -17.31 -1.60
C ARG A 23 -3.95 -18.46 -0.94
N GLN A 24 -2.74 -18.22 -0.44
CA GLN A 24 -1.87 -19.22 0.18
C GLN A 24 -1.81 -19.08 1.70
N LEU A 25 -2.09 -17.89 2.24
CA LEU A 25 -2.22 -17.66 3.68
C LEU A 25 -3.54 -18.24 4.20
N ASP A 26 -3.55 -18.69 5.45
CA ASP A 26 -4.75 -19.20 6.12
C ASP A 26 -5.73 -18.07 6.54
N ASP A 27 -6.83 -18.43 7.17
CA ASP A 27 -7.91 -17.50 7.53
C ASP A 27 -7.57 -16.60 8.73
N SER A 28 -6.39 -16.76 9.36
CA SER A 28 -5.91 -15.86 10.42
C SER A 28 -5.34 -14.55 9.86
N TYR A 29 -5.20 -14.45 8.54
CA TYR A 29 -4.74 -13.25 7.85
C TYR A 29 -5.86 -12.60 7.05
N GLU A 30 -5.91 -11.29 7.08
CA GLU A 30 -6.82 -10.47 6.27
C GLU A 30 -6.00 -9.54 5.37
N LEU A 31 -6.33 -9.55 4.05
CA LEU A 31 -5.78 -8.58 3.11
C LEU A 31 -6.69 -7.36 3.05
N VAL A 32 -6.12 -6.20 3.31
CA VAL A 32 -6.81 -4.91 3.25
C VAL A 32 -6.13 -4.00 2.25
N ASN A 33 -6.86 -3.50 1.26
CA ASN A 33 -6.37 -2.41 0.42
C ASN A 33 -6.80 -1.07 1.03
N PHE A 34 -5.83 -0.29 1.50
CA PHE A 34 -6.08 0.98 2.19
C PHE A 34 -6.86 1.98 1.32
N GLY A 35 -6.58 2.02 0.02
CA GLY A 35 -7.29 2.88 -0.91
C GLY A 35 -8.76 2.51 -1.09
N ASP A 36 -9.10 1.22 -1.03
CA ASP A 36 -10.50 0.78 -1.10
C ASP A 36 -11.27 1.17 0.15
N VAL A 37 -10.67 1.01 1.34
CA VAL A 37 -11.28 1.49 2.59
C VAL A 37 -11.48 3.01 2.58
N MET A 38 -10.55 3.77 1.97
CA MET A 38 -10.76 5.21 1.78
C MET A 38 -11.95 5.53 0.87
N VAL A 39 -12.16 4.75 -0.20
CA VAL A 39 -13.35 4.92 -1.06
C VAL A 39 -14.62 4.55 -0.30
N GLU A 40 -14.63 3.44 0.43
CA GLU A 40 -15.79 3.04 1.27
C GLU A 40 -16.18 4.15 2.25
N GLU A 41 -15.21 4.72 2.96
CA GLU A 41 -15.42 5.83 3.89
C GLU A 41 -15.92 7.11 3.18
N ALA A 42 -15.40 7.39 1.98
CA ALA A 42 -15.83 8.55 1.19
C ALA A 42 -17.26 8.39 0.68
N VAL A 43 -17.60 7.21 0.15
CA VAL A 43 -18.97 6.88 -0.30
C VAL A 43 -19.96 6.97 0.85
N ALA A 44 -19.65 6.39 2.01
CA ALA A 44 -20.52 6.45 3.19
C ALA A 44 -20.83 7.87 3.65
N ARG A 45 -19.98 8.85 3.27
CA ARG A 45 -20.13 10.27 3.61
C ARG A 45 -20.64 11.15 2.47
N GLY A 46 -20.80 10.58 1.28
CA GLY A 46 -21.16 11.33 0.07
C GLY A 46 -20.10 12.33 -0.37
N ILE A 47 -18.79 12.05 -0.11
CA ILE A 47 -17.68 12.95 -0.43
C ILE A 47 -17.07 12.62 -1.79
N ALA A 48 -16.90 11.33 -2.08
CA ALA A 48 -16.34 10.84 -3.34
C ALA A 48 -16.84 9.40 -3.60
N THR A 49 -16.83 8.98 -4.86
CA THR A 49 -17.32 7.66 -5.29
C THR A 49 -16.24 6.80 -5.94
N SER A 50 -15.05 7.37 -6.19
CA SER A 50 -13.94 6.71 -6.86
C SER A 50 -12.59 7.16 -6.34
N ARG A 51 -11.54 6.39 -6.67
CA ARG A 51 -10.16 6.75 -6.34
C ARG A 51 -9.69 8.04 -7.02
N ASP A 52 -10.17 8.30 -8.24
CA ASP A 52 -9.80 9.51 -8.98
C ASP A 52 -10.38 10.77 -8.32
N GLU A 53 -11.62 10.67 -7.83
CA GLU A 53 -12.24 11.73 -7.05
C GLU A 53 -11.51 11.99 -5.73
N LEU A 54 -10.99 10.94 -5.07
CA LEU A 54 -10.17 11.09 -3.86
C LEU A 54 -8.92 11.93 -4.12
N ALA A 55 -8.23 11.71 -5.25
CA ALA A 55 -7.01 12.43 -5.60
C ALA A 55 -7.24 13.95 -5.81
N SER A 56 -8.48 14.34 -6.14
CA SER A 56 -8.89 15.73 -6.38
C SER A 56 -9.42 16.44 -5.14
N LEU A 57 -9.59 15.75 -4.01
CA LEU A 57 -10.14 16.32 -2.79
C LEU A 57 -9.25 17.43 -2.20
N PRO A 58 -9.85 18.41 -1.50
CA PRO A 58 -9.10 19.31 -0.63
C PRO A 58 -8.22 18.50 0.35
N LEU A 59 -6.98 18.97 0.57
CA LEU A 59 -6.01 18.25 1.41
C LEU A 59 -6.55 17.93 2.81
N HIS A 60 -7.37 18.80 3.38
CA HIS A 60 -8.01 18.57 4.68
C HIS A 60 -8.92 17.34 4.65
N ASP A 61 -9.82 17.26 3.66
CA ASP A 61 -10.79 16.17 3.53
C ASP A 61 -10.09 14.84 3.24
N TYR A 62 -9.07 14.87 2.37
CA TYR A 62 -8.21 13.72 2.10
C TYR A 62 -7.56 13.17 3.39
N ARG A 63 -6.99 14.03 4.25
CA ARG A 63 -6.38 13.65 5.53
C ARG A 63 -7.41 13.11 6.54
N VAL A 64 -8.61 13.68 6.55
CA VAL A 64 -9.70 13.17 7.41
C VAL A 64 -10.09 11.75 6.99
N LEU A 65 -10.21 11.49 5.68
CA LEU A 65 -10.50 10.15 5.16
C LEU A 65 -9.37 9.17 5.49
N GLN A 66 -8.11 9.54 5.28
CA GLN A 66 -6.97 8.69 5.64
C GLN A 66 -7.03 8.25 7.11
N ARG A 67 -7.26 9.18 8.04
CA ARG A 67 -7.34 8.86 9.46
C ARG A 67 -8.51 7.91 9.76
N ARG A 68 -9.70 8.20 9.22
CA ARG A 68 -10.90 7.36 9.47
C ARG A 68 -10.74 5.97 8.89
N SER A 69 -10.12 5.84 7.73
CA SER A 69 -9.81 4.53 7.15
C SER A 69 -8.88 3.72 8.04
N ALA A 70 -7.88 4.36 8.65
CA ALA A 70 -7.01 3.69 9.60
C ALA A 70 -7.74 3.27 10.88
N GLU A 71 -8.60 4.13 11.43
CA GLU A 71 -9.46 3.83 12.58
C GLU A 71 -10.38 2.63 12.28
N GLU A 72 -10.96 2.58 11.07
CA GLU A 72 -11.83 1.49 10.62
C GLU A 72 -11.06 0.17 10.45
N ILE A 73 -9.87 0.21 9.84
CA ILE A 73 -9.01 -0.97 9.69
C ILE A 73 -8.60 -1.52 11.06
N ASP A 74 -8.20 -0.67 12.00
CA ASP A 74 -7.85 -1.11 13.36
C ASP A 74 -9.07 -1.64 14.14
N ARG A 75 -10.28 -1.10 13.89
CA ARG A 75 -11.53 -1.64 14.42
C ARG A 75 -11.79 -3.06 13.90
N ARG A 76 -11.75 -3.28 12.57
CA ARG A 76 -11.93 -4.61 11.95
C ARG A 76 -10.92 -5.61 12.50
N ARG A 77 -9.64 -5.22 12.59
CA ARG A 77 -8.58 -6.06 13.17
C ARG A 77 -8.91 -6.51 14.59
N ARG A 78 -9.38 -5.60 15.45
CA ARG A 78 -9.73 -5.93 16.84
C ARG A 78 -10.96 -6.84 16.95
N GLU A 79 -11.93 -6.66 16.06
CA GLU A 79 -13.16 -7.47 16.04
C GLU A 79 -12.92 -8.89 15.53
N HIS A 80 -12.14 -9.05 14.49
CA HIS A 80 -11.89 -10.36 13.86
C HIS A 80 -10.74 -11.12 14.52
N GLY A 81 -9.79 -10.42 15.12
CA GLY A 81 -8.61 -11.03 15.73
C GLY A 81 -7.55 -11.48 14.71
N ASN A 82 -7.61 -11.00 13.46
CA ASN A 82 -6.73 -11.40 12.38
C ASN A 82 -5.47 -10.55 12.34
N SER A 83 -4.39 -11.11 11.79
CA SER A 83 -3.23 -10.37 11.32
C SER A 83 -3.54 -9.71 9.99
N LEU A 84 -3.04 -8.49 9.78
CA LEU A 84 -3.35 -7.71 8.58
C LEU A 84 -2.17 -7.63 7.62
N VAL A 85 -2.46 -7.82 6.34
CA VAL A 85 -1.60 -7.42 5.23
C VAL A 85 -2.25 -6.20 4.58
N VAL A 86 -1.65 -5.02 4.77
CA VAL A 86 -2.23 -3.76 4.29
C VAL A 86 -1.48 -3.30 3.04
N ASP A 87 -2.13 -3.45 1.86
CA ASP A 87 -1.62 -2.93 0.59
C ASP A 87 -1.92 -1.43 0.48
N THR A 88 -0.87 -0.62 0.30
CA THR A 88 -0.98 0.83 0.21
C THR A 88 0.17 1.45 -0.59
N HIS A 89 0.05 2.72 -0.92
CA HIS A 89 1.15 3.53 -1.45
C HIS A 89 1.65 4.48 -0.37
N LEU A 90 2.96 4.50 -0.13
CA LEU A 90 3.56 5.41 0.87
C LEU A 90 3.86 6.80 0.31
N ALA A 91 3.99 6.90 -1.00
CA ALA A 91 4.04 8.16 -1.75
C ALA A 91 2.90 8.17 -2.78
N VAL A 92 1.91 9.02 -2.60
CA VAL A 92 0.74 9.13 -3.48
C VAL A 92 0.90 10.34 -4.38
N ARG A 93 0.88 10.12 -5.70
CA ARG A 93 0.91 11.22 -6.68
C ARG A 93 -0.44 11.90 -6.77
N THR A 94 -0.43 13.22 -6.81
CA THR A 94 -1.59 14.08 -6.98
C THR A 94 -1.25 15.20 -7.96
N ASP A 95 -2.25 15.97 -8.40
CA ASP A 95 -2.04 17.15 -9.24
C ASP A 95 -1.15 18.23 -8.59
N ARG A 96 -0.96 18.16 -7.28
CA ARG A 96 -0.15 19.10 -6.49
C ARG A 96 1.23 18.55 -6.10
N GLY A 97 1.62 17.41 -6.66
CA GLY A 97 2.84 16.69 -6.32
C GLY A 97 2.57 15.43 -5.51
N PHE A 98 3.52 15.01 -4.66
CA PHE A 98 3.38 13.79 -3.88
C PHE A 98 2.90 14.06 -2.46
N LEU A 99 1.94 13.26 -2.00
CA LEU A 99 1.45 13.25 -0.63
C LEU A 99 1.88 11.97 0.10
N PRO A 100 2.07 12.04 1.44
CA PRO A 100 2.26 10.83 2.24
C PRO A 100 1.00 9.95 2.19
N GLY A 101 1.16 8.67 1.83
CA GLY A 101 0.07 7.69 1.85
C GLY A 101 -0.31 7.30 3.28
N LEU A 102 0.69 7.20 4.17
CA LEU A 102 0.50 6.99 5.60
C LEU A 102 1.08 8.18 6.39
N PRO A 103 0.32 9.26 6.61
CA PRO A 103 0.75 10.32 7.52
C PRO A 103 0.85 9.78 8.97
N GLU A 104 1.55 10.50 9.83
CA GLU A 104 1.88 10.05 11.19
C GLU A 104 0.68 9.56 12.01
N VAL A 105 -0.46 10.25 11.87
CA VAL A 105 -1.71 9.87 12.57
C VAL A 105 -2.18 8.49 12.12
N VAL A 106 -2.17 8.21 10.81
CA VAL A 106 -2.57 6.92 10.23
C VAL A 106 -1.60 5.81 10.64
N PHE A 107 -0.31 6.10 10.55
CA PHE A 107 0.75 5.20 10.96
C PHE A 107 0.62 4.80 12.45
N GLY A 108 0.32 5.76 13.34
CA GLY A 108 0.12 5.53 14.76
C GLY A 108 -1.07 4.62 15.08
N GLU A 109 -2.14 4.66 14.28
CA GLU A 109 -3.30 3.78 14.43
C GLU A 109 -3.00 2.35 13.98
N LEU A 110 -2.34 2.18 12.82
CA LEU A 110 -2.06 0.86 12.26
C LEU A 110 -1.01 0.06 13.05
N ARG A 111 -0.02 0.72 13.67
CA ARG A 111 1.06 0.11 14.46
C ARG A 111 1.73 -1.06 13.75
N PRO A 112 2.36 -0.84 12.60
CA PRO A 112 2.93 -1.91 11.80
C PRO A 112 4.05 -2.66 12.52
N ASN A 113 4.16 -3.96 12.25
CA ASN A 113 5.22 -4.85 12.71
C ASN A 113 6.31 -5.06 11.65
N ALA A 114 5.98 -4.82 10.38
CA ALA A 114 6.92 -4.93 9.26
C ALA A 114 6.48 -4.07 8.07
N PHE A 115 7.43 -3.70 7.24
CA PHE A 115 7.22 -3.12 5.92
C PHE A 115 7.77 -4.05 4.84
N VAL A 116 7.02 -4.24 3.77
CA VAL A 116 7.45 -4.94 2.57
C VAL A 116 7.31 -4.00 1.37
N LEU A 117 8.38 -3.80 0.63
CA LEU A 117 8.37 -3.02 -0.59
C LEU A 117 8.37 -3.94 -1.79
N ILE A 118 7.28 -3.91 -2.56
CA ILE A 118 7.23 -4.58 -3.85
C ILE A 118 7.89 -3.66 -4.87
N GLU A 119 8.88 -4.17 -5.55
CA GLU A 119 9.73 -3.40 -6.45
C GLU A 119 9.92 -4.08 -7.80
N ALA A 120 10.08 -3.28 -8.84
CA ALA A 120 10.49 -3.68 -10.19
C ALA A 120 11.28 -2.55 -10.84
N GLY A 121 11.99 -2.85 -11.91
CA GLY A 121 12.71 -1.84 -12.70
C GLY A 121 11.77 -0.82 -13.31
N PRO A 122 12.23 0.42 -13.52
CA PRO A 122 11.41 1.46 -14.13
C PRO A 122 10.88 1.07 -15.51
N GLU A 123 11.69 0.40 -16.32
CA GLU A 123 11.31 -0.11 -17.66
C GLU A 123 10.14 -1.09 -17.56
N THR A 124 10.21 -2.05 -16.64
CA THR A 124 9.15 -3.04 -16.38
C THR A 124 7.86 -2.36 -15.94
N ILE A 125 7.95 -1.36 -15.06
CA ILE A 125 6.78 -0.62 -14.57
C ILE A 125 6.14 0.19 -15.69
N VAL A 126 6.94 0.88 -16.52
CA VAL A 126 6.44 1.63 -17.68
C VAL A 126 5.72 0.70 -18.65
N ALA A 127 6.35 -0.44 -19.04
CA ALA A 127 5.73 -1.40 -19.94
C ALA A 127 4.41 -1.97 -19.39
N ARG A 128 4.33 -2.26 -18.08
CA ARG A 128 3.10 -2.72 -17.44
C ARG A 128 1.99 -1.66 -17.42
N ARG A 129 2.35 -0.39 -17.30
CA ARG A 129 1.39 0.73 -17.34
C ARG A 129 0.82 0.92 -18.73
N GLU A 130 1.65 0.85 -19.77
CA GLU A 130 1.22 0.96 -21.17
C GLU A 130 0.27 -0.17 -21.58
N GLY A 131 0.45 -1.37 -21.03
CA GLY A 131 -0.44 -2.52 -21.27
C GLY A 131 -1.74 -2.53 -20.45
N SER A 132 -1.99 -1.54 -19.61
CA SER A 132 -3.15 -1.51 -18.71
C SER A 132 -4.25 -0.59 -19.23
N GLU A 133 -5.42 -1.17 -19.62
CA GLU A 133 -6.60 -0.40 -20.05
C GLU A 133 -7.34 0.31 -18.89
N SER A 134 -7.04 -0.02 -17.62
CA SER A 134 -7.90 0.32 -16.49
C SER A 134 -7.53 1.57 -15.70
N ARG A 135 -6.43 2.25 -16.01
CA ARG A 135 -5.99 3.46 -15.32
C ARG A 135 -5.35 4.43 -16.30
N GLU A 136 -5.79 5.68 -16.25
CA GLU A 136 -5.03 6.79 -16.82
C GLU A 136 -3.72 6.94 -16.04
N TYR A 137 -2.74 6.11 -16.37
CA TYR A 137 -1.37 6.42 -15.97
C TYR A 137 -0.96 7.61 -16.83
N HIS A 138 -0.61 8.73 -16.20
CA HIS A 138 0.16 9.74 -16.89
C HIS A 138 1.32 9.03 -17.60
N ALA A 139 1.65 9.44 -18.83
CA ALA A 139 2.76 8.91 -19.59
C ALA A 139 4.06 9.24 -18.83
N ASP A 140 4.30 8.50 -17.76
CA ASP A 140 5.51 8.63 -16.97
C ASP A 140 6.63 7.91 -17.71
N ASP A 141 7.73 8.60 -17.92
CA ASP A 141 8.97 8.00 -18.36
C ASP A 141 9.67 7.26 -17.20
N GLU A 142 10.72 6.55 -17.51
CA GLU A 142 11.51 5.80 -16.52
C GLU A 142 12.05 6.69 -15.40
N PHE A 143 12.38 7.95 -15.71
CA PHE A 143 12.86 8.91 -14.71
C PHE A 143 11.76 9.22 -13.69
N ALA A 144 10.54 9.49 -14.14
CA ALA A 144 9.40 9.79 -13.27
C ALA A 144 9.04 8.57 -12.39
N VAL A 145 9.08 7.35 -12.96
CA VAL A 145 8.87 6.10 -12.23
C VAL A 145 9.97 5.88 -11.19
N SER A 146 11.24 6.05 -11.58
CA SER A 146 12.39 5.92 -10.68
C SER A 146 12.32 6.92 -9.52
N PHE A 147 11.96 8.18 -9.80
CA PHE A 147 11.77 9.19 -8.78
C PHE A 147 10.65 8.83 -7.80
N HIS A 148 9.50 8.36 -8.31
CA HIS A 148 8.39 7.91 -7.47
C HIS A 148 8.80 6.73 -6.57
N SER A 149 9.52 5.74 -7.13
CA SER A 149 10.06 4.60 -6.36
C SER A 149 11.00 5.05 -5.25
N GLN A 150 11.87 6.03 -5.52
CA GLN A 150 12.76 6.59 -4.49
C GLN A 150 11.98 7.29 -3.36
N LEU A 151 10.93 8.05 -3.69
CA LEU A 151 10.06 8.67 -2.68
C LEU A 151 9.35 7.60 -1.82
N ASN A 152 8.85 6.53 -2.45
CA ASN A 152 8.19 5.43 -1.75
C ASN A 152 9.16 4.71 -0.79
N ARG A 153 10.40 4.42 -1.23
CA ARG A 153 11.47 3.85 -0.40
C ARG A 153 11.82 4.77 0.79
N ALA A 154 11.98 6.06 0.54
CA ALA A 154 12.31 7.04 1.57
C ALA A 154 11.20 7.12 2.64
N ALA A 155 9.92 7.12 2.22
CA ALA A 155 8.79 7.11 3.12
C ALA A 155 8.75 5.83 3.96
N ALA A 156 8.93 4.66 3.33
CA ALA A 156 8.98 3.37 4.00
C ALA A 156 10.10 3.29 5.05
N MET A 157 11.30 3.72 4.69
CA MET A 157 12.45 3.73 5.60
C MET A 157 12.21 4.65 6.80
N ASN A 158 11.63 5.83 6.57
CA ASN A 158 11.28 6.75 7.65
C ASN A 158 10.29 6.11 8.64
N HIS A 159 9.25 5.45 8.13
CA HIS A 159 8.27 4.76 8.97
C HIS A 159 8.88 3.56 9.71
N ALA A 160 9.68 2.75 9.03
CA ALA A 160 10.34 1.58 9.62
C ALA A 160 11.29 1.96 10.77
N ILE A 161 12.09 3.01 10.58
CA ILE A 161 12.98 3.56 11.63
C ILE A 161 12.16 4.02 12.84
N ARG A 162 11.07 4.76 12.61
CA ARG A 162 10.22 5.30 13.70
C ARG A 162 9.49 4.23 14.48
N ALA A 163 9.06 3.16 13.80
CA ALA A 163 8.42 2.00 14.44
C ALA A 163 9.44 1.01 15.04
N ALA A 164 10.72 1.15 14.72
CA ALA A 164 11.77 0.17 15.03
C ALA A 164 11.42 -1.25 14.52
N VAL A 165 10.91 -1.34 13.27
CA VAL A 165 10.50 -2.59 12.62
C VAL A 165 11.29 -2.83 11.34
N PRO A 166 11.37 -4.09 10.86
CA PRO A 166 12.07 -4.39 9.62
C PRO A 166 11.37 -3.83 8.39
N ILE A 167 12.18 -3.60 7.36
CA ILE A 167 11.74 -3.31 5.99
C ILE A 167 12.43 -4.28 5.04
N THR A 168 11.66 -4.95 4.19
CA THR A 168 12.17 -5.96 3.26
C THR A 168 11.74 -5.61 1.84
N PRO A 169 12.69 -5.44 0.89
CA PRO A 169 12.36 -5.34 -0.53
C PRO A 169 12.04 -6.73 -1.10
N VAL A 170 11.01 -6.80 -1.94
CA VAL A 170 10.60 -7.99 -2.68
C VAL A 170 10.54 -7.63 -4.16
N SER A 171 11.35 -8.30 -4.98
CA SER A 171 11.34 -8.11 -6.43
C SER A 171 10.11 -8.75 -7.05
N ASN A 172 9.45 -8.03 -7.94
CA ASN A 172 8.35 -8.48 -8.80
C ASN A 172 8.66 -8.18 -10.26
N GLU A 173 9.84 -8.62 -10.72
CA GLU A 173 10.25 -8.48 -12.12
C GLU A 173 9.59 -9.53 -13.01
N ASP A 174 9.64 -10.77 -12.60
CA ASP A 174 9.31 -11.95 -13.39
C ASP A 174 7.97 -12.57 -12.98
N ASP A 175 7.99 -13.47 -12.00
CA ASP A 175 6.83 -14.24 -11.57
C ASP A 175 6.19 -13.66 -10.29
N VAL A 176 4.88 -13.45 -10.38
CA VAL A 176 4.09 -12.95 -9.26
C VAL A 176 4.02 -13.95 -8.10
N ASP A 177 4.07 -15.24 -8.38
CA ASP A 177 4.00 -16.29 -7.35
C ASP A 177 5.30 -16.38 -6.54
N ASP A 178 6.47 -16.13 -7.16
CA ASP A 178 7.74 -16.01 -6.45
C ASP A 178 7.74 -14.79 -5.50
N ALA A 179 7.25 -13.65 -5.99
CA ALA A 179 7.10 -12.45 -5.16
C ALA A 179 6.10 -12.67 -4.01
N ALA A 180 5.01 -13.41 -4.27
CA ALA A 180 4.01 -13.76 -3.25
C ALA A 180 4.61 -14.68 -2.18
N ALA A 181 5.39 -15.69 -2.56
CA ALA A 181 6.08 -16.56 -1.61
C ALA A 181 7.02 -15.77 -0.69
N ARG A 182 7.78 -14.82 -1.23
CA ARG A 182 8.63 -13.93 -0.43
C ARG A 182 7.84 -13.01 0.49
N LEU A 183 6.68 -12.51 0.04
CA LEU A 183 5.78 -11.73 0.89
C LEU A 183 5.26 -12.56 2.05
N ILE A 184 4.84 -13.81 1.82
CA ILE A 184 4.37 -14.74 2.87
C ILE A 184 5.44 -14.94 3.94
N GLU A 185 6.69 -15.23 3.55
CA GLU A 185 7.81 -15.35 4.50
C GLU A 185 7.95 -14.10 5.39
N CYS A 186 7.80 -12.90 4.82
CA CYS A 186 7.88 -11.64 5.56
C CYS A 186 6.71 -11.48 6.54
N VAL A 187 5.50 -11.83 6.12
CA VAL A 187 4.27 -11.73 6.93
C VAL A 187 4.33 -12.69 8.11
N GLU A 188 4.71 -13.95 7.90
CA GLU A 188 4.86 -14.95 8.94
C GLU A 188 5.98 -14.58 9.94
N ALA A 189 7.10 -14.05 9.45
CA ALA A 189 8.19 -13.56 10.30
C ALA A 189 7.76 -12.37 11.19
N ALA A 190 6.81 -11.56 10.75
CA ALA A 190 6.29 -10.44 11.53
C ALA A 190 5.42 -10.87 12.71
N GLU A 191 4.82 -12.08 12.67
CA GLU A 191 4.02 -12.63 13.78
C GLU A 191 4.88 -13.21 14.90
N GLY A 192 6.04 -13.75 14.57
CA GLY A 192 6.92 -14.45 15.53
C GLY A 192 7.74 -13.54 16.45
N ARG A 193 7.45 -12.22 16.49
CA ARG A 193 8.22 -11.24 17.28
C ARG A 193 7.42 -10.60 18.38
#